data_cf01eca31d2ffa03791c2367f7b634cc
#
_entry.id   cf01eca31d2ffa03791c2367f7b634cc
#
_cell.length_a   1.000
_cell.length_b   1.000
_cell.length_c   1.000
_cell.angle_alpha   90.00
_cell.angle_beta   90.00
_cell.angle_gamma   90.00
#
_symmetry.space_group_name_H-M   'P 1'
#
loop_
_entity.id
_entity.type
_entity.pdbx_description
1 polymer ?
#
loop_
_entity_poly.entity_id
_entity_poly.type
_entity_poly.pdbx_seq_one_letter_code
_entity_poly.pdbx_strand_id
1 'polypeptide(L)'
;MEQMTRVQQNTLRKMVEAAIELMSEKGFHRVSVQEVGKKAGICEKTVFRYFATKKSLLDEIIRYREYASELKKEFENRKTWDLAHDLKLAARLYFQATKAKRNAFRAYLSALDSVDTNGDDFLRDPRELHSFLCDYMGAMQEKGKVREGDVGLMVRAFVNTLHGYMLMYCLNDDSKAWQDKVASMKLTIGLFIQGFSRQCTSCGA
;
A
#
# COMPACT_ATOMS: atom_id res chain seq x y z
N MET A 1 12.94 -11.70 -22.00
CA MET A 1 11.48 -11.49 -21.81
C MET A 1 11.01 -10.55 -22.91
N GLU A 2 10.15 -11.03 -23.78
CA GLU A 2 9.60 -10.27 -24.90
C GLU A 2 8.75 -9.12 -24.34
N GLN A 3 9.02 -7.89 -24.75
CA GLN A 3 8.24 -6.73 -24.30
C GLN A 3 6.83 -6.82 -24.85
N MET A 4 5.84 -6.83 -23.96
CA MET A 4 4.42 -6.80 -24.37
C MET A 4 4.12 -5.57 -25.23
N THR A 5 3.40 -5.76 -26.33
CA THR A 5 2.94 -4.66 -27.17
C THR A 5 1.94 -3.77 -26.40
N ARG A 6 1.77 -2.52 -26.84
CA ARG A 6 0.79 -1.58 -26.25
C ARG A 6 -0.64 -2.15 -26.24
N VAL A 7 -1.00 -2.91 -27.28
CA VAL A 7 -2.31 -3.58 -27.38
C VAL A 7 -2.45 -4.67 -26.30
N GLN A 8 -1.40 -5.48 -26.12
CA GLN A 8 -1.38 -6.53 -25.10
C GLN A 8 -1.46 -5.95 -23.70
N GLN A 9 -0.72 -4.87 -23.42
CA GLN A 9 -0.77 -4.18 -22.12
C GLN A 9 -2.17 -3.62 -21.82
N ASN A 10 -2.83 -3.00 -22.84
CA ASN A 10 -4.19 -2.49 -22.67
C ASN A 10 -5.21 -3.61 -22.44
N THR A 11 -5.04 -4.76 -23.10
CA THR A 11 -5.87 -5.94 -22.91
C THR A 11 -5.71 -6.50 -21.50
N LEU A 12 -4.46 -6.64 -21.03
CA LEU A 12 -4.13 -7.07 -19.67
C LEU A 12 -4.78 -6.15 -18.63
N ARG A 13 -4.60 -4.84 -18.78
CA ARG A 13 -5.17 -3.83 -17.88
C ARG A 13 -6.69 -3.96 -17.78
N LYS A 14 -7.42 -4.08 -18.88
CA LYS A 14 -8.88 -4.26 -18.88
C LYS A 14 -9.31 -5.50 -18.09
N MET A 15 -8.61 -6.61 -18.24
CA MET A 15 -8.91 -7.84 -17.50
C MET A 15 -8.66 -7.69 -16.01
N VAL A 16 -7.54 -7.07 -15.64
CA VAL A 16 -7.19 -6.83 -14.22
C VAL A 16 -8.20 -5.88 -13.57
N GLU A 17 -8.59 -4.79 -14.23
CA GLU A 17 -9.60 -3.86 -13.75
C GLU A 17 -10.97 -4.53 -13.56
N ALA A 18 -11.41 -5.35 -14.53
CA ALA A 18 -12.65 -6.12 -14.42
C ALA A 18 -12.60 -7.14 -13.26
N ALA A 19 -11.46 -7.81 -13.08
CA ALA A 19 -11.26 -8.74 -11.98
C ALA A 19 -11.30 -8.05 -10.62
N ILE A 20 -10.62 -6.90 -10.48
CA ILE A 20 -10.62 -6.09 -9.27
C ILE A 20 -12.04 -5.70 -8.88
N GLU A 21 -12.83 -5.21 -9.84
CA GLU A 21 -14.21 -4.81 -9.60
C GLU A 21 -15.06 -6.00 -9.13
N LEU A 22 -15.07 -7.11 -9.88
CA LEU A 22 -15.83 -8.31 -9.53
C LEU A 22 -15.42 -8.90 -8.18
N MET A 23 -14.11 -9.02 -7.91
CA MET A 23 -13.59 -9.63 -6.69
C MET A 23 -13.78 -8.72 -5.47
N SER A 24 -13.74 -7.40 -5.64
CA SER A 24 -14.00 -6.46 -4.55
C SER A 24 -15.48 -6.46 -4.11
N GLU A 25 -16.40 -6.80 -5.01
CA GLU A 25 -17.84 -6.86 -4.75
C GLU A 25 -18.29 -8.24 -4.25
N LYS A 26 -17.88 -9.30 -4.94
CA LYS A 26 -18.36 -10.67 -4.71
C LYS A 26 -17.43 -11.52 -3.85
N GLY A 27 -16.18 -11.08 -3.66
CA GLY A 27 -15.09 -11.86 -3.08
C GLY A 27 -14.42 -12.77 -4.11
N PHE A 28 -13.12 -13.06 -3.86
CA PHE A 28 -12.29 -13.86 -4.75
C PHE A 28 -12.92 -15.19 -5.14
N HIS A 29 -13.39 -15.99 -4.18
CA HIS A 29 -13.85 -17.36 -4.46
C HIS A 29 -15.06 -17.44 -5.39
N ARG A 30 -15.94 -16.43 -5.38
CA ARG A 30 -17.19 -16.39 -6.16
C ARG A 30 -17.04 -15.86 -7.58
N VAL A 31 -15.87 -15.43 -7.99
CA VAL A 31 -15.60 -14.89 -9.33
C VAL A 31 -14.89 -15.94 -10.18
N SER A 32 -15.37 -16.17 -11.39
CA SER A 32 -14.72 -17.04 -12.38
C SER A 32 -13.90 -16.23 -13.38
N VAL A 33 -12.90 -16.88 -14.00
CA VAL A 33 -12.12 -16.27 -15.10
C VAL A 33 -13.00 -15.92 -16.29
N GLN A 34 -14.05 -16.71 -16.55
CA GLN A 34 -15.03 -16.45 -17.60
C GLN A 34 -15.84 -15.18 -17.33
N GLU A 35 -16.30 -14.95 -16.10
CA GLU A 35 -16.98 -13.70 -15.72
C GLU A 35 -16.09 -12.48 -15.92
N VAL A 36 -14.79 -12.61 -15.61
CA VAL A 36 -13.82 -11.54 -15.86
C VAL A 36 -13.71 -11.24 -17.35
N GLY A 37 -13.61 -12.26 -18.21
CA GLY A 37 -13.59 -12.09 -19.65
C GLY A 37 -14.84 -11.39 -20.19
N LYS A 38 -16.02 -11.84 -19.75
CA LYS A 38 -17.31 -11.25 -20.12
C LYS A 38 -17.38 -9.77 -19.72
N LYS A 39 -16.99 -9.44 -18.49
CA LYS A 39 -16.99 -8.06 -17.99
C LYS A 39 -15.98 -7.16 -18.72
N ALA A 40 -14.80 -7.69 -19.05
CA ALA A 40 -13.76 -6.98 -19.78
C ALA A 40 -14.06 -6.82 -21.29
N GLY A 41 -15.08 -7.50 -21.82
CA GLY A 41 -15.36 -7.55 -23.26
C GLY A 41 -14.30 -8.34 -24.04
N ILE A 42 -13.70 -9.36 -23.42
CA ILE A 42 -12.61 -10.15 -23.98
C ILE A 42 -13.05 -11.61 -24.04
N CYS A 43 -12.81 -12.27 -25.20
CA CYS A 43 -13.20 -13.65 -25.36
C CYS A 43 -12.42 -14.57 -24.41
N GLU A 44 -13.08 -15.61 -23.92
CA GLU A 44 -12.58 -16.55 -22.92
C GLU A 44 -11.20 -17.13 -23.31
N LYS A 45 -11.04 -17.55 -24.58
CA LYS A 45 -9.74 -18.06 -25.08
C LYS A 45 -8.60 -17.08 -24.88
N THR A 46 -8.86 -15.78 -25.03
CA THR A 46 -7.85 -14.73 -24.79
C THR A 46 -7.56 -14.58 -23.32
N VAL A 47 -8.58 -14.65 -22.45
CA VAL A 47 -8.36 -14.58 -20.99
C VAL A 47 -7.48 -15.74 -20.51
N PHE A 48 -7.77 -16.98 -20.93
CA PHE A 48 -6.96 -18.15 -20.58
C PHE A 48 -5.54 -18.11 -21.15
N ARG A 49 -5.30 -17.39 -22.24
CA ARG A 49 -3.94 -17.18 -22.76
C ARG A 49 -3.11 -16.27 -21.83
N TYR A 50 -3.74 -15.30 -21.17
CA TYR A 50 -3.06 -14.41 -20.20
C TYR A 50 -3.01 -15.04 -18.82
N PHE A 51 -4.09 -15.71 -18.41
CA PHE A 51 -4.25 -16.25 -17.07
C PHE A 51 -4.66 -17.70 -17.13
N ALA A 52 -3.67 -18.60 -17.05
CA ALA A 52 -3.93 -20.04 -17.02
C ALA A 52 -4.74 -20.46 -15.79
N THR A 53 -4.65 -19.70 -14.71
CA THR A 53 -5.34 -19.96 -13.44
C THR A 53 -5.88 -18.67 -12.84
N LYS A 54 -6.86 -18.79 -11.97
CA LYS A 54 -7.37 -17.67 -11.16
C LYS A 54 -6.27 -17.10 -10.23
N LYS A 55 -5.32 -17.94 -9.81
CA LYS A 55 -4.17 -17.50 -9.03
C LYS A 55 -3.28 -16.54 -9.83
N SER A 56 -2.97 -16.86 -11.10
CA SER A 56 -2.15 -15.96 -11.94
C SER A 56 -2.83 -14.60 -12.19
N LEU A 57 -4.16 -14.55 -12.20
CA LEU A 57 -4.91 -13.31 -12.22
C LEU A 57 -4.77 -12.53 -10.89
N LEU A 58 -4.77 -13.24 -9.76
CA LEU A 58 -4.56 -12.64 -8.44
C LEU A 58 -3.16 -12.04 -8.32
N ASP A 59 -2.14 -12.70 -8.86
CA ASP A 59 -0.76 -12.20 -8.89
C ASP A 59 -0.67 -10.87 -9.65
N GLU A 60 -1.44 -10.70 -10.73
CA GLU A 60 -1.53 -9.41 -11.43
C GLU A 60 -2.27 -8.34 -10.63
N ILE A 61 -3.30 -8.71 -9.87
CA ILE A 61 -3.97 -7.77 -8.94
C ILE A 61 -2.99 -7.32 -7.85
N ILE A 62 -2.14 -8.20 -7.34
CA ILE A 62 -1.09 -7.88 -6.36
C ILE A 62 -0.10 -6.88 -6.98
N ARG A 63 0.37 -7.10 -8.20
CA ARG A 63 1.23 -6.16 -8.92
C ARG A 63 0.56 -4.80 -9.19
N TYR A 64 -0.72 -4.81 -9.59
CA TYR A 64 -1.49 -3.57 -9.78
C TYR A 64 -1.60 -2.75 -8.49
N ARG A 65 -1.53 -3.40 -7.32
CA ARG A 65 -1.59 -2.77 -6.01
C ARG A 65 -0.30 -2.04 -5.62
N GLU A 66 0.81 -2.29 -6.28
CA GLU A 66 2.11 -1.71 -5.96
C GLU A 66 2.06 -0.17 -5.90
N TYR A 67 2.71 0.39 -4.89
CA TYR A 67 2.71 1.83 -4.61
C TYR A 67 4.05 2.36 -4.07
N ALA A 68 4.92 1.50 -3.56
CA ALA A 68 6.08 1.92 -2.77
C ALA A 68 7.09 2.74 -3.57
N SER A 69 7.36 2.37 -4.82
CA SER A 69 8.33 3.07 -5.67
C SER A 69 7.88 4.49 -6.03
N GLU A 70 6.59 4.67 -6.38
CA GLU A 70 6.01 5.98 -6.67
C GLU A 70 5.96 6.86 -5.41
N LEU A 71 5.58 6.26 -4.26
CA LEU A 71 5.54 6.93 -2.98
C LEU A 71 6.94 7.40 -2.56
N LYS A 72 7.97 6.55 -2.70
CA LYS A 72 9.37 6.91 -2.43
C LYS A 72 9.78 8.11 -3.27
N LYS A 73 9.53 8.08 -4.58
CA LYS A 73 9.87 9.18 -5.49
C LYS A 73 9.22 10.50 -5.07
N GLU A 74 7.91 10.49 -4.79
CA GLU A 74 7.17 11.66 -4.33
C GLU A 74 7.65 12.17 -2.97
N PHE A 75 7.95 11.25 -2.05
CA PHE A 75 8.50 11.60 -0.74
C PHE A 75 9.88 12.27 -0.87
N GLU A 76 10.80 11.69 -1.65
CA GLU A 76 12.13 12.24 -1.89
C GLU A 76 12.09 13.65 -2.48
N ASN A 77 11.15 13.90 -3.42
CA ASN A 77 10.99 15.21 -4.05
C ASN A 77 10.44 16.28 -3.10
N ARG A 78 9.73 15.90 -2.03
CA ARG A 78 8.94 16.82 -1.20
C ARG A 78 9.37 16.86 0.27
N LYS A 79 10.26 15.97 0.70
CA LYS A 79 10.79 15.99 2.06
C LYS A 79 11.55 17.26 2.35
N THR A 80 11.44 17.77 3.57
CA THR A 80 12.05 19.03 4.01
C THR A 80 13.11 18.85 5.09
N TRP A 81 13.33 17.62 5.54
CA TRP A 81 14.14 17.30 6.71
C TRP A 81 13.59 17.89 8.02
N ASP A 82 12.29 18.19 8.05
CA ASP A 82 11.50 18.42 9.27
C ASP A 82 10.71 17.14 9.59
N LEU A 83 10.95 16.57 10.76
CA LEU A 83 10.35 15.28 11.13
C LEU A 83 8.83 15.32 11.12
N ALA A 84 8.24 16.41 11.64
CA ALA A 84 6.79 16.54 11.74
C ALA A 84 6.13 16.69 10.36
N HIS A 85 6.75 17.48 9.48
CA HIS A 85 6.32 17.64 8.11
C HIS A 85 6.43 16.30 7.35
N ASP A 86 7.58 15.65 7.44
CA ASP A 86 7.93 14.52 6.59
C ASP A 86 7.18 13.24 6.98
N LEU A 87 6.94 12.98 8.28
CA LEU A 87 6.07 11.87 8.70
C LEU A 87 4.61 12.09 8.28
N LYS A 88 4.09 13.33 8.36
CA LYS A 88 2.77 13.68 7.84
C LYS A 88 2.70 13.53 6.31
N LEU A 89 3.77 13.89 5.61
CA LEU A 89 3.89 13.70 4.15
C LEU A 89 3.86 12.22 3.79
N ALA A 90 4.68 11.39 4.44
CA ALA A 90 4.72 9.94 4.21
C ALA A 90 3.34 9.29 4.42
N ALA A 91 2.68 9.62 5.53
CA ALA A 91 1.33 9.13 5.81
C ALA A 91 0.31 9.59 4.76
N ARG A 92 0.37 10.85 4.33
CA ARG A 92 -0.53 11.40 3.29
C ARG A 92 -0.34 10.69 1.96
N LEU A 93 0.90 10.53 1.51
CA LEU A 93 1.23 9.84 0.26
C LEU A 93 0.77 8.38 0.31
N TYR A 94 1.01 7.70 1.42
CA TYR A 94 0.56 6.34 1.65
C TYR A 94 -0.97 6.21 1.50
N PHE A 95 -1.73 7.11 2.16
CA PHE A 95 -3.19 7.09 2.06
C PHE A 95 -3.71 7.48 0.68
N GLN A 96 -3.09 8.41 -0.02
CA GLN A 96 -3.47 8.75 -1.40
C GLN A 96 -3.30 7.55 -2.33
N ALA A 97 -2.15 6.86 -2.25
CA ALA A 97 -1.87 5.69 -3.06
C ALA A 97 -2.84 4.53 -2.77
N THR A 98 -3.09 4.24 -1.49
CA THR A 98 -3.98 3.15 -1.08
C THR A 98 -5.45 3.46 -1.35
N LYS A 99 -5.88 4.72 -1.21
CA LYS A 99 -7.24 5.16 -1.56
C LYS A 99 -7.53 4.96 -3.04
N ALA A 100 -6.61 5.34 -3.91
CA ALA A 100 -6.75 5.16 -5.35
C ALA A 100 -6.88 3.67 -5.76
N LYS A 101 -6.29 2.77 -4.98
CA LYS A 101 -6.27 1.32 -5.22
C LYS A 101 -7.17 0.51 -4.27
N ARG A 102 -8.14 1.15 -3.60
CA ARG A 102 -8.99 0.52 -2.58
C ARG A 102 -9.63 -0.79 -3.02
N ASN A 103 -10.19 -0.83 -4.22
CA ASN A 103 -10.84 -2.03 -4.73
C ASN A 103 -9.85 -3.16 -4.98
N ALA A 104 -8.64 -2.86 -5.43
CA ALA A 104 -7.57 -3.85 -5.57
C ALA A 104 -7.15 -4.43 -4.20
N PHE A 105 -7.08 -3.59 -3.17
CA PHE A 105 -6.86 -4.06 -1.79
C PHE A 105 -8.02 -4.93 -1.29
N ARG A 106 -9.28 -4.56 -1.55
CA ARG A 106 -10.45 -5.38 -1.17
C ARG A 106 -10.46 -6.73 -1.88
N ALA A 107 -10.21 -6.74 -3.19
CA ALA A 107 -10.10 -7.97 -3.97
C ALA A 107 -9.00 -8.88 -3.41
N TYR A 108 -7.83 -8.31 -3.11
CA TYR A 108 -6.72 -9.01 -2.50
C TYR A 108 -7.08 -9.56 -1.10
N LEU A 109 -7.65 -8.75 -0.20
CA LEU A 109 -8.06 -9.18 1.14
C LEU A 109 -9.07 -10.34 1.09
N SER A 110 -9.93 -10.38 0.08
CA SER A 110 -10.88 -11.48 -0.12
C SER A 110 -10.25 -12.80 -0.59
N ALA A 111 -8.96 -12.78 -0.89
CA ALA A 111 -8.18 -13.90 -1.40
C ALA A 111 -7.01 -14.30 -0.50
N LEU A 112 -6.92 -13.76 0.72
CA LEU A 112 -5.77 -13.96 1.61
C LEU A 112 -5.45 -15.43 1.91
N ASP A 113 -6.47 -16.27 2.01
CA ASP A 113 -6.34 -17.73 2.20
C ASP A 113 -5.77 -18.46 0.96
N SER A 114 -5.81 -17.81 -0.20
CA SER A 114 -5.31 -18.33 -1.48
C SER A 114 -3.96 -17.74 -1.88
N VAL A 115 -3.41 -16.81 -1.09
CA VAL A 115 -2.13 -16.14 -1.34
C VAL A 115 -1.02 -16.83 -0.56
N ASP A 116 0.10 -17.05 -1.21
CA ASP A 116 1.34 -17.37 -0.49
C ASP A 116 1.86 -16.11 0.21
N THR A 117 1.53 -15.96 1.48
CA THR A 117 1.94 -14.81 2.30
C THR A 117 3.44 -14.78 2.60
N ASN A 118 4.15 -15.87 2.32
CA ASN A 118 5.62 -15.93 2.39
C ASN A 118 6.29 -15.56 1.08
N GLY A 119 5.51 -15.36 0.01
CA GLY A 119 6.01 -14.98 -1.31
C GLY A 119 6.60 -13.57 -1.32
N ASP A 120 7.68 -13.38 -2.08
CA ASP A 120 8.39 -12.09 -2.16
C ASP A 120 7.51 -10.96 -2.72
N ASP A 121 6.63 -11.27 -3.68
CA ASP A 121 5.73 -10.27 -4.28
C ASP A 121 4.71 -9.72 -3.29
N PHE A 122 4.24 -10.55 -2.35
CA PHE A 122 3.29 -10.12 -1.32
C PHE A 122 3.86 -9.05 -0.39
N LEU A 123 5.11 -9.24 0.06
CA LEU A 123 5.76 -8.38 1.04
C LEU A 123 6.65 -7.29 0.40
N ARG A 124 6.73 -7.23 -0.93
CA ARG A 124 7.63 -6.29 -1.63
C ARG A 124 7.33 -4.84 -1.28
N ASP A 125 6.12 -4.37 -1.49
CA ASP A 125 5.72 -3.00 -1.18
C ASP A 125 5.92 -2.62 0.30
N PRO A 126 5.47 -3.44 1.29
CA PRO A 126 5.76 -3.18 2.69
C PRO A 126 7.25 -3.14 3.03
N ARG A 127 8.06 -4.02 2.41
CA ARG A 127 9.53 -4.03 2.62
C ARG A 127 10.18 -2.79 2.04
N GLU A 128 9.81 -2.38 0.82
CA GLU A 128 10.33 -1.17 0.17
C GLU A 128 9.95 0.09 0.95
N LEU A 129 8.70 0.21 1.38
CA LEU A 129 8.22 1.31 2.22
C LEU A 129 9.02 1.39 3.53
N HIS A 130 9.19 0.25 4.21
CA HIS A 130 9.97 0.17 5.43
C HIS A 130 11.44 0.56 5.18
N SER A 131 12.06 0.03 4.14
CA SER A 131 13.46 0.27 3.81
C SER A 131 13.76 1.75 3.59
N PHE A 132 13.03 2.42 2.70
CA PHE A 132 13.33 3.83 2.42
C PHE A 132 13.01 4.76 3.61
N LEU A 133 12.03 4.44 4.43
CA LEU A 133 11.77 5.20 5.65
C LEU A 133 12.84 4.94 6.72
N CYS A 134 13.45 3.76 6.77
CA CYS A 134 14.62 3.51 7.61
C CYS A 134 15.82 4.37 7.16
N ASP A 135 16.08 4.44 5.85
CA ASP A 135 17.15 5.28 5.31
C ASP A 135 16.92 6.76 5.69
N TYR A 136 15.69 7.26 5.53
CA TYR A 136 15.32 8.62 5.92
C TYR A 136 15.48 8.86 7.43
N MET A 137 14.93 7.96 8.27
CA MET A 137 14.98 8.11 9.73
C MET A 137 16.41 7.98 10.27
N GLY A 138 17.24 7.11 9.69
CA GLY A 138 18.66 6.99 10.00
C GLY A 138 19.41 8.30 9.72
N ALA A 139 19.21 8.90 8.53
CA ALA A 139 19.77 10.19 8.21
C ALA A 139 19.28 11.33 9.11
N MET A 140 18.02 11.26 9.60
CA MET A 140 17.49 12.21 10.57
C MET A 140 18.12 12.04 11.95
N GLN A 141 18.41 10.80 12.35
CA GLN A 141 19.11 10.50 13.60
C GLN A 141 20.57 10.99 13.57
N GLU A 142 21.29 10.75 12.46
CA GLU A 142 22.64 11.30 12.25
C GLU A 142 22.69 12.84 12.32
N LYS A 143 21.62 13.50 11.83
CA LYS A 143 21.45 14.96 11.92
C LYS A 143 21.03 15.43 13.34
N GLY A 144 20.86 14.52 14.28
CA GLY A 144 20.40 14.82 15.64
C GLY A 144 18.95 15.32 15.75
N LYS A 145 18.13 15.10 14.72
CA LYS A 145 16.71 15.51 14.67
C LYS A 145 15.75 14.46 15.21
N VAL A 146 16.20 13.21 15.23
CA VAL A 146 15.49 12.05 15.80
C VAL A 146 16.30 11.55 16.98
N ARG A 147 15.61 11.09 18.02
CA ARG A 147 16.23 10.51 19.20
C ARG A 147 17.02 9.25 18.84
N GLU A 148 18.01 8.91 19.66
CA GLU A 148 18.69 7.63 19.57
C GLU A 148 17.74 6.47 19.83
N GLY A 149 17.96 5.36 19.14
CA GLY A 149 17.16 4.14 19.25
C GLY A 149 17.19 3.30 17.99
N ASP A 150 16.50 2.18 18.01
CA ASP A 150 16.37 1.28 16.87
C ASP A 150 15.42 1.89 15.82
N VAL A 151 16.00 2.44 14.75
CA VAL A 151 15.29 3.04 13.63
C VAL A 151 14.36 2.03 12.95
N GLY A 152 14.79 0.77 12.83
CA GLY A 152 13.98 -0.29 12.21
C GLY A 152 12.70 -0.56 13.00
N LEU A 153 12.78 -0.61 14.32
CA LEU A 153 11.59 -0.76 15.17
C LEU A 153 10.69 0.47 15.14
N MET A 154 11.27 1.68 15.15
CA MET A 154 10.50 2.94 15.06
C MET A 154 9.70 3.00 13.77
N VAL A 155 10.35 2.75 12.63
CA VAL A 155 9.72 2.74 11.32
C VAL A 155 8.68 1.63 11.21
N ARG A 156 8.97 0.44 11.72
CA ARG A 156 8.03 -0.70 11.70
C ARG A 156 6.74 -0.37 12.45
N ALA A 157 6.84 0.24 13.63
CA ALA A 157 5.67 0.66 14.40
C ALA A 157 4.83 1.70 13.62
N PHE A 158 5.47 2.68 13.01
CA PHE A 158 4.80 3.69 12.19
C PHE A 158 4.10 3.08 10.97
N VAL A 159 4.81 2.26 10.17
CA VAL A 159 4.29 1.63 8.96
C VAL A 159 3.14 0.65 9.29
N ASN A 160 3.28 -0.17 10.34
CA ASN A 160 2.22 -1.07 10.77
C ASN A 160 0.95 -0.31 11.17
N THR A 161 1.11 0.86 11.79
CA THR A 161 -0.02 1.73 12.12
C THR A 161 -0.72 2.24 10.87
N LEU A 162 0.02 2.70 9.86
CA LEU A 162 -0.55 3.12 8.57
C LEU A 162 -1.30 1.97 7.88
N HIS A 163 -0.72 0.76 7.88
CA HIS A 163 -1.37 -0.45 7.34
C HIS A 163 -2.66 -0.79 8.09
N GLY A 164 -2.68 -0.68 9.42
CA GLY A 164 -3.89 -0.90 10.22
C GLY A 164 -5.03 0.06 9.85
N TYR A 165 -4.72 1.35 9.70
CA TYR A 165 -5.72 2.34 9.24
C TYR A 165 -6.18 2.06 7.80
N MET A 166 -5.28 1.68 6.91
CA MET A 166 -5.62 1.30 5.53
C MET A 166 -6.56 0.08 5.51
N LEU A 167 -6.25 -0.94 6.29
CA LEU A 167 -7.10 -2.14 6.42
C LEU A 167 -8.50 -1.75 6.89
N MET A 168 -8.62 -0.92 7.93
CA MET A 168 -9.90 -0.43 8.41
C MET A 168 -10.65 0.38 7.34
N TYR A 169 -9.95 1.17 6.53
CA TYR A 169 -10.53 1.89 5.40
C TYR A 169 -11.06 0.95 4.31
N CYS A 170 -10.32 -0.12 4.00
CA CYS A 170 -10.74 -1.08 2.98
C CYS A 170 -11.96 -1.91 3.42
N LEU A 171 -12.09 -2.23 4.70
CA LEU A 171 -13.15 -3.05 5.25
C LEU A 171 -14.45 -2.29 5.54
N ASN A 172 -14.40 -0.95 5.68
CA ASN A 172 -15.57 -0.15 6.00
C ASN A 172 -16.05 0.67 4.81
N ASP A 173 -17.37 0.62 4.57
CA ASP A 173 -18.04 1.44 3.56
C ASP A 173 -18.68 2.72 4.16
N ASP A 174 -18.68 2.89 5.49
CA ASP A 174 -19.30 4.04 6.17
C ASP A 174 -18.35 5.25 6.18
N SER A 175 -18.76 6.30 5.46
CA SER A 175 -18.03 7.57 5.35
C SER A 175 -17.95 8.34 6.69
N LYS A 176 -18.94 8.21 7.58
CA LYS A 176 -18.97 8.90 8.88
C LYS A 176 -17.97 8.26 9.85
N ALA A 177 -17.97 6.94 9.95
CA ALA A 177 -16.97 6.19 10.74
C ALA A 177 -15.54 6.44 10.25
N TRP A 178 -15.37 6.86 8.99
CA TRP A 178 -14.06 7.21 8.44
C TRP A 178 -13.53 8.55 8.94
N GLN A 179 -14.36 9.55 9.18
CA GLN A 179 -13.91 10.85 9.71
C GLN A 179 -13.27 10.71 11.10
N ASP A 180 -13.87 9.91 11.98
CA ASP A 180 -13.32 9.64 13.31
C ASP A 180 -11.97 8.91 13.23
N LYS A 181 -11.83 7.99 12.26
CA LYS A 181 -10.56 7.28 12.00
C LYS A 181 -9.47 8.21 11.47
N VAL A 182 -9.83 9.19 10.63
CA VAL A 182 -8.87 10.21 10.16
C VAL A 182 -8.38 11.09 11.32
N ALA A 183 -9.28 11.47 12.24
CA ALA A 183 -8.90 12.22 13.44
C ALA A 183 -7.96 11.40 14.34
N SER A 184 -8.30 10.14 14.60
CA SER A 184 -7.46 9.20 15.36
C SER A 184 -6.08 8.99 14.70
N MET A 185 -6.04 8.83 13.38
CA MET A 185 -4.78 8.71 12.65
C MET A 185 -3.90 9.94 12.79
N LYS A 186 -4.47 11.16 12.69
CA LYS A 186 -3.71 12.39 12.89
C LYS A 186 -3.11 12.47 14.28
N LEU A 187 -3.88 12.07 15.30
CA LEU A 187 -3.40 11.97 16.67
C LEU A 187 -2.24 10.99 16.80
N THR A 188 -2.40 9.79 16.24
CA THR A 188 -1.36 8.75 16.29
C THR A 188 -0.07 9.19 15.60
N ILE A 189 -0.15 9.84 14.44
CA ILE A 189 1.03 10.43 13.78
C ILE A 189 1.70 11.48 14.68
N GLY A 190 0.91 12.31 15.39
CA GLY A 190 1.40 13.26 16.38
C GLY A 190 2.18 12.58 17.52
N LEU A 191 1.69 11.44 18.02
CA LEU A 191 2.38 10.65 19.05
C LEU A 191 3.70 10.07 18.54
N PHE A 192 3.76 9.61 17.29
CA PHE A 192 5.02 9.17 16.68
C PHE A 192 6.02 10.33 16.54
N ILE A 193 5.56 11.51 16.11
CA ILE A 193 6.42 12.69 15.99
C ILE A 193 7.02 13.03 17.37
N GLN A 194 6.18 13.10 18.41
CA GLN A 194 6.65 13.36 19.77
C GLN A 194 7.59 12.28 20.29
N GLY A 195 7.25 10.99 20.08
CA GLY A 195 8.06 9.86 20.53
C GLY A 195 9.38 9.73 19.79
N PHE A 196 9.48 10.20 18.54
CA PHE A 196 10.71 10.12 17.74
C PHE A 196 11.57 11.39 17.82
N SER A 197 10.97 12.53 18.16
CA SER A 197 11.72 13.78 18.32
C SER A 197 12.77 13.64 19.43
N ARG A 198 13.93 14.25 19.22
CA ARG A 198 14.93 14.37 20.27
C ARG A 198 14.35 15.25 21.38
N GLN A 199 14.23 14.72 22.58
CA GLN A 199 13.88 15.55 23.74
C GLN A 199 15.04 16.49 24.02
N CYS A 200 14.80 17.80 24.01
CA CYS A 200 15.74 18.77 24.54
C CYS A 200 15.91 18.47 26.06
N THR A 201 17.04 17.93 26.45
CA THR A 201 17.45 17.75 27.85
C THR A 201 17.88 19.06 28.49
N SER A 202 17.28 20.19 28.11
CA SER A 202 17.58 21.49 28.69
C SER A 202 16.34 22.06 29.42
N CYS A 203 16.00 21.46 30.56
CA CYS A 203 15.26 22.10 31.64
C CYS A 203 15.51 21.31 32.92
N GLY A 204 16.67 21.55 33.50
CA GLY A 204 17.06 21.00 34.79
C GLY A 204 18.28 21.75 35.32
N ALA A 205 18.05 22.96 35.79
CA ALA A 205 18.89 23.64 36.73
C ALA A 205 18.01 24.59 37.54
#